data_3c5e0924f4ec9d24d7125879310975fe
#
_entry.id   3c5e0924f4ec9d24d7125879310975fe
#
_cell.length_a   1.000
_cell.length_b   1.000
_cell.length_c   1.000
_cell.angle_alpha   90.00
_cell.angle_beta   90.00
_cell.angle_gamma   90.00
#
_symmetry.space_group_name_H-M   'P 1'
#
loop_
_entity.id
_entity.type
_entity.pdbx_description
1 polymer ?
#
loop_
_entity_poly.entity_id
_entity_poly.type
_entity_poly.pdbx_seq_one_letter_code
_entity_poly.pdbx_strand_id
1 'polypeptide(L)'
;VKITGESGFNEVLFEDAVIPDSCRLDAVGKGWTVAMTTLTYERGAAESAGGGSGEAARPTQRLINLARETQRNGVCAADDPVTRDDLMQRAIVAEGLAQNARRARVPALCDHPMRLPLQQKLVGSELSQHNARLGVQIAGAHSMLYKLDSSAPSQGYWPLAYMNSYGHTIAAGTNEIQRNILGERVLGLAKSK
;
A
#
# COMPACT_ATOMS: atom_id res chain seq x y z
N VAL A 1 -15.22 -12.40 -8.08
CA VAL A 1 -15.02 -12.53 -6.65
C VAL A 1 -13.53 -12.40 -6.35
N LYS A 2 -13.17 -11.58 -5.38
CA LYS A 2 -11.79 -11.41 -4.90
C LYS A 2 -11.37 -12.59 -4.04
N ILE A 3 -10.07 -12.72 -3.76
CA ILE A 3 -9.54 -13.71 -2.81
C ILE A 3 -10.15 -13.55 -1.39
N THR A 4 -10.66 -12.37 -1.06
CA THR A 4 -11.39 -12.07 0.19
C THR A 4 -12.84 -12.59 0.21
N GLY A 5 -13.30 -13.23 -0.84
CA GLY A 5 -14.70 -13.65 -0.99
C GLY A 5 -15.68 -12.51 -1.33
N GLU A 6 -15.19 -11.29 -1.48
CA GLU A 6 -16.00 -10.11 -1.81
C GLU A 6 -16.11 -9.90 -3.32
N SER A 7 -17.25 -9.38 -3.77
CA SER A 7 -17.43 -8.86 -5.13
C SER A 7 -17.30 -7.34 -5.11
N GLY A 8 -16.35 -6.79 -5.84
CA GLY A 8 -16.09 -5.35 -5.84
C GLY A 8 -15.58 -4.83 -7.18
N PHE A 9 -15.54 -5.69 -8.20
CA PHE A 9 -15.27 -5.29 -9.57
C PHE A 9 -16.53 -5.33 -10.40
N ASN A 10 -16.70 -4.33 -11.24
CA ASN A 10 -17.81 -4.21 -12.18
C ASN A 10 -17.26 -4.20 -13.60
N GLU A 11 -18.02 -4.74 -14.51
CA GLU A 11 -17.82 -4.55 -15.95
C GLU A 11 -18.66 -3.34 -16.37
N VAL A 12 -18.08 -2.48 -17.20
CA VAL A 12 -18.77 -1.33 -17.79
C VAL A 12 -18.79 -1.54 -19.30
N LEU A 13 -19.99 -1.66 -19.87
CA LEU A 13 -20.20 -1.78 -21.28
C LEU A 13 -20.63 -0.43 -21.86
N PHE A 14 -20.02 -0.04 -22.96
CA PHE A 14 -20.40 1.15 -23.71
C PHE A 14 -21.07 0.67 -25.01
N GLU A 15 -22.38 0.81 -25.08
CA GLU A 15 -23.18 0.44 -26.27
C GLU A 15 -23.65 1.74 -26.92
N ASP A 16 -23.21 1.99 -28.15
CA ASP A 16 -23.59 3.14 -29.00
C ASP A 16 -23.49 4.52 -28.30
N ALA A 17 -22.57 4.62 -27.32
CA ALA A 17 -22.37 5.85 -26.56
C ALA A 17 -21.71 6.92 -27.45
N VAL A 18 -22.43 7.99 -27.72
CA VAL A 18 -21.95 9.13 -28.52
C VAL A 18 -21.49 10.25 -27.58
N ILE A 19 -20.26 10.69 -27.77
CA ILE A 19 -19.67 11.82 -27.02
C ILE A 19 -19.31 12.92 -28.03
N PRO A 20 -19.73 14.18 -27.83
CA PRO A 20 -19.32 15.29 -28.69
C PRO A 20 -17.81 15.44 -28.77
N ASP A 21 -17.25 15.76 -29.94
CA ASP A 21 -15.82 15.95 -30.12
C ASP A 21 -15.23 17.05 -29.23
N SER A 22 -16.05 18.02 -28.83
CA SER A 22 -15.68 19.06 -27.86
C SER A 22 -15.32 18.52 -26.45
N CYS A 23 -15.72 17.28 -26.13
CA CYS A 23 -15.35 16.59 -24.89
C CYS A 23 -14.04 15.82 -25.02
N ARG A 24 -13.42 15.79 -26.19
CA ARG A 24 -12.14 15.13 -26.41
C ARG A 24 -11.02 15.88 -25.70
N LEU A 25 -10.21 15.13 -24.96
CA LEU A 25 -9.02 15.65 -24.32
C LEU A 25 -7.84 15.52 -25.29
N ASP A 26 -7.19 16.67 -25.60
CA ASP A 26 -6.03 16.78 -26.47
C ASP A 26 -6.35 16.45 -27.98
N ALA A 27 -5.35 16.58 -28.85
CA ALA A 27 -5.47 16.33 -30.28
C ALA A 27 -5.67 14.83 -30.62
N VAL A 28 -6.19 14.56 -31.78
CA VAL A 28 -6.32 13.17 -32.30
C VAL A 28 -4.96 12.49 -32.28
N GLY A 29 -4.90 11.24 -31.81
CA GLY A 29 -3.68 10.47 -31.69
C GLY A 29 -2.87 10.71 -30.40
N LYS A 30 -3.29 11.64 -29.53
CA LYS A 30 -2.60 11.97 -28.24
C LYS A 30 -3.16 11.21 -27.04
N GLY A 31 -4.03 10.22 -27.23
CA GLY A 31 -4.65 9.47 -26.14
C GLY A 31 -3.66 8.84 -25.15
N TRP A 32 -2.50 8.38 -25.65
CA TRP A 32 -1.44 7.87 -24.74
C TRP A 32 -0.90 8.95 -23.79
N THR A 33 -0.69 10.16 -24.31
CA THR A 33 -0.25 11.30 -23.48
C THR A 33 -1.28 11.64 -22.41
N VAL A 34 -2.57 11.65 -22.78
CA VAL A 34 -3.68 11.88 -21.84
C VAL A 34 -3.70 10.80 -20.76
N ALA A 35 -3.62 9.53 -21.16
CA ALA A 35 -3.59 8.41 -20.22
C ALA A 35 -2.41 8.50 -19.23
N MET A 36 -1.21 8.79 -19.73
CA MET A 36 -0.01 8.94 -18.87
C MET A 36 -0.13 10.13 -17.91
N THR A 37 -0.75 11.21 -18.35
CA THR A 37 -1.03 12.37 -17.48
C THR A 37 -2.00 11.98 -16.38
N THR A 38 -3.12 11.33 -16.72
CA THR A 38 -4.12 10.86 -15.75
C THR A 38 -3.48 9.92 -14.71
N LEU A 39 -2.69 8.94 -15.14
CA LEU A 39 -1.99 8.03 -14.24
C LEU A 39 -0.97 8.74 -13.33
N THR A 40 -0.38 9.83 -13.79
CA THR A 40 0.54 10.64 -12.97
C THR A 40 -0.23 11.39 -11.87
N TYR A 41 -1.37 11.98 -12.21
CA TYR A 41 -2.24 12.65 -11.24
C TYR A 41 -2.87 11.67 -10.25
N GLU A 42 -3.29 10.49 -10.70
CA GLU A 42 -3.81 9.44 -9.82
C GLU A 42 -2.79 9.03 -8.75
N ARG A 43 -1.52 8.89 -9.13
CA ARG A 43 -0.43 8.59 -8.18
C ARG A 43 -0.22 9.72 -7.17
N GLY A 44 -0.27 10.99 -7.60
CA GLY A 44 -0.17 12.15 -6.72
C GLY A 44 -1.40 12.35 -5.85
N ALA A 45 -2.62 12.11 -6.39
CA ALA A 45 -3.87 12.25 -5.65
C ALA A 45 -4.05 11.15 -4.59
N ALA A 46 -3.59 9.93 -4.85
CA ALA A 46 -3.57 8.85 -3.85
C ALA A 46 -2.74 9.23 -2.62
N GLU A 47 -1.69 10.04 -2.81
CA GLU A 47 -0.88 10.59 -1.72
C GLU A 47 -1.60 11.72 -0.96
N SER A 48 -2.35 12.55 -1.69
CA SER A 48 -3.09 13.67 -1.08
C SER A 48 -4.33 13.21 -0.32
N ALA A 49 -4.95 12.12 -0.76
CA ALA A 49 -6.21 11.63 -0.19
C ALA A 49 -6.04 10.62 0.95
N GLY A 50 -4.87 9.96 1.06
CA GLY A 50 -4.68 8.82 1.97
C GLY A 50 -3.59 8.95 3.01
N GLY A 51 -2.79 10.00 3.02
CA GLY A 51 -1.54 9.95 3.75
C GLY A 51 -1.28 11.07 4.74
N GLY A 52 -2.14 11.33 5.68
CA GLY A 52 -1.69 11.96 6.92
C GLY A 52 -0.66 11.06 7.60
N SER A 53 0.46 11.64 8.07
CA SER A 53 1.55 10.94 8.78
C SER A 53 1.11 10.04 9.95
N GLY A 54 -0.15 10.16 10.38
CA GLY A 54 -0.76 9.30 11.40
C GLY A 54 -1.34 7.98 10.85
N GLU A 55 -1.60 7.86 9.55
CA GLU A 55 -2.28 6.68 8.98
C GLU A 55 -1.30 5.56 8.61
N ALA A 56 -0.10 5.90 8.16
CA ALA A 56 0.95 4.90 7.92
C ALA A 56 1.43 4.20 9.21
N ALA A 57 1.36 4.89 10.34
CA ALA A 57 1.71 4.32 11.66
C ALA A 57 0.58 3.44 12.25
N ARG A 58 -0.67 3.64 11.85
CA ARG A 58 -1.82 2.91 12.42
C ARG A 58 -1.75 1.39 12.25
N PRO A 59 -1.40 0.84 11.06
CA PRO A 59 -1.27 -0.61 10.89
C PRO A 59 -0.17 -1.20 11.78
N THR A 60 0.97 -0.53 11.92
CA THR A 60 2.06 -0.97 12.80
C THR A 60 1.65 -0.89 14.28
N GLN A 61 0.94 0.16 14.68
CA GLN A 61 0.42 0.26 16.06
C GLN A 61 -0.61 -0.83 16.37
N ARG A 62 -1.50 -1.15 15.42
CA ARG A 62 -2.44 -2.29 15.57
C ARG A 62 -1.70 -3.61 15.73
N LEU A 63 -0.60 -3.79 15.01
CA LEU A 63 0.23 -4.97 15.11
C LEU A 63 0.90 -5.11 16.49
N ILE A 64 1.41 -4.01 17.05
CA ILE A 64 1.96 -3.96 18.40
C ILE A 64 0.87 -4.31 19.43
N ASN A 65 -0.33 -3.77 19.28
CA ASN A 65 -1.44 -4.08 20.17
C ASN A 65 -1.83 -5.56 20.08
N LEU A 66 -1.93 -6.12 18.89
CA LEU A 66 -2.17 -7.55 18.69
C LEU A 66 -1.13 -8.39 19.44
N ALA A 67 0.16 -8.05 19.30
CA ALA A 67 1.22 -8.80 19.96
C ALA A 67 1.13 -8.75 21.50
N ARG A 68 0.70 -7.62 22.06
CA ARG A 68 0.48 -7.45 23.52
C ARG A 68 -0.73 -8.24 24.02
N GLU A 69 -1.75 -8.39 23.22
CA GLU A 69 -2.99 -9.09 23.56
C GLU A 69 -2.90 -10.60 23.32
N THR A 70 -1.96 -11.05 22.50
CA THR A 70 -1.84 -12.46 22.10
C THR A 70 -0.93 -13.22 23.07
N GLN A 71 -1.44 -14.35 23.61
CA GLN A 71 -0.69 -15.29 24.41
C GLN A 71 -0.29 -16.51 23.57
N ARG A 72 0.96 -16.95 23.68
CA ARG A 72 1.47 -18.17 23.06
C ARG A 72 2.19 -19.00 24.11
N ASN A 73 1.69 -20.21 24.35
CA ASN A 73 2.27 -21.11 25.35
C ASN A 73 2.45 -20.44 26.75
N GLY A 74 1.50 -19.57 27.12
CA GLY A 74 1.55 -18.84 28.39
C GLY A 74 2.48 -17.63 28.42
N VAL A 75 3.11 -17.25 27.27
CA VAL A 75 3.96 -16.07 27.15
C VAL A 75 3.32 -15.05 26.21
N CYS A 76 3.38 -13.78 26.57
CA CYS A 76 2.90 -12.69 25.71
C CYS A 76 3.73 -12.66 24.42
N ALA A 77 3.08 -12.61 23.26
CA ALA A 77 3.78 -12.57 21.97
C ALA A 77 4.70 -11.35 21.81
N ALA A 78 4.39 -10.24 22.51
CA ALA A 78 5.25 -9.07 22.54
C ALA A 78 6.55 -9.27 23.36
N ASP A 79 6.61 -10.30 24.19
CA ASP A 79 7.81 -10.62 24.98
C ASP A 79 8.74 -11.61 24.26
N ASP A 80 8.26 -12.24 23.19
CA ASP A 80 9.12 -13.06 22.33
C ASP A 80 10.14 -12.19 21.59
N PRO A 81 11.45 -12.46 21.71
CA PRO A 81 12.49 -11.59 21.16
C PRO A 81 12.45 -11.53 19.61
N VAL A 82 12.03 -12.58 18.93
CA VAL A 82 11.92 -12.62 17.46
C VAL A 82 10.75 -11.72 17.02
N THR A 83 9.60 -11.86 17.67
CA THR A 83 8.44 -11.01 17.40
C THR A 83 8.74 -9.54 17.68
N ARG A 84 9.48 -9.24 18.77
CA ARG A 84 9.89 -7.86 19.09
C ARG A 84 10.80 -7.27 18.05
N ASP A 85 11.81 -8.01 17.60
CA ASP A 85 12.70 -7.53 16.52
C ASP A 85 11.91 -7.24 15.25
N ASP A 86 11.06 -8.16 14.82
CA ASP A 86 10.17 -8.00 13.68
C ASP A 86 9.27 -6.75 13.80
N LEU A 87 8.69 -6.48 14.97
CA LEU A 87 7.89 -5.29 15.24
C LEU A 87 8.72 -4.01 15.13
N MET A 88 9.92 -4.02 15.70
CA MET A 88 10.83 -2.86 15.67
C MET A 88 11.29 -2.53 14.26
N GLN A 89 11.65 -3.53 13.44
CA GLN A 89 12.00 -3.32 12.03
C GLN A 89 10.87 -2.62 11.26
N ARG A 90 9.63 -3.02 11.48
CA ARG A 90 8.46 -2.40 10.84
C ARG A 90 8.17 -1.00 11.37
N ALA A 91 8.37 -0.76 12.66
CA ALA A 91 8.21 0.56 13.25
C ALA A 91 9.25 1.55 12.67
N ILE A 92 10.50 1.12 12.49
CA ILE A 92 11.55 1.93 11.87
C ILE A 92 11.17 2.31 10.43
N VAL A 93 10.72 1.35 9.62
CA VAL A 93 10.28 1.62 8.25
C VAL A 93 9.07 2.54 8.22
N ALA A 94 8.09 2.33 9.09
CA ALA A 94 6.90 3.18 9.19
C ALA A 94 7.27 4.63 9.55
N GLU A 95 8.18 4.82 10.50
CA GLU A 95 8.66 6.15 10.87
C GLU A 95 9.44 6.79 9.71
N GLY A 96 10.29 6.05 9.01
CA GLY A 96 11.00 6.53 7.82
C GLY A 96 10.02 7.03 6.74
N LEU A 97 8.94 6.30 6.48
CA LEU A 97 7.88 6.72 5.56
C LEU A 97 7.17 8.00 6.05
N ALA A 98 6.89 8.10 7.35
CA ALA A 98 6.28 9.28 7.94
C ALA A 98 7.18 10.52 7.79
N GLN A 99 8.49 10.38 7.99
CA GLN A 99 9.46 11.46 7.79
C GLN A 99 9.57 11.84 6.30
N ASN A 100 9.56 10.87 5.38
CA ASN A 100 9.52 11.15 3.94
C ASN A 100 8.24 11.89 3.52
N ALA A 101 7.09 11.56 4.11
CA ALA A 101 5.84 12.29 3.86
C ALA A 101 5.91 13.75 4.36
N ARG A 102 6.58 14.00 5.50
CA ARG A 102 6.85 15.37 5.99
C ARG A 102 7.82 16.10 5.05
N ARG A 103 8.90 15.43 4.64
CA ARG A 103 9.88 15.96 3.70
C ARG A 103 9.25 16.37 2.37
N ALA A 104 8.32 15.59 1.83
CA ALA A 104 7.63 15.86 0.58
C ALA A 104 6.85 17.19 0.56
N ARG A 105 6.52 17.73 1.74
CA ARG A 105 5.83 19.03 1.89
C ARG A 105 6.76 20.22 1.80
N VAL A 106 8.08 20.01 1.75
CA VAL A 106 9.09 21.07 1.70
C VAL A 106 9.85 20.96 0.37
N PRO A 107 9.50 21.76 -0.66
CA PRO A 107 10.10 21.64 -2.00
C PRO A 107 11.62 21.69 -1.99
N ALA A 108 12.23 22.50 -1.14
CA ALA A 108 13.68 22.60 -1.02
C ALA A 108 14.37 21.31 -0.54
N LEU A 109 13.62 20.37 0.02
CA LEU A 109 14.14 19.07 0.46
C LEU A 109 13.86 17.95 -0.57
N CYS A 110 13.25 18.28 -1.71
CA CYS A 110 12.90 17.33 -2.76
C CYS A 110 13.85 17.53 -3.94
N ASP A 111 14.80 16.61 -4.10
CA ASP A 111 15.78 16.62 -5.20
C ASP A 111 15.18 16.21 -6.55
N HIS A 112 14.11 15.44 -6.54
CA HIS A 112 13.37 15.02 -7.72
C HIS A 112 11.88 14.83 -7.38
N PRO A 113 10.94 15.40 -8.17
CA PRO A 113 9.52 15.41 -7.83
C PRO A 113 8.89 14.00 -7.71
N MET A 114 9.40 13.03 -8.44
CA MET A 114 8.89 11.67 -8.42
C MET A 114 9.53 10.78 -7.33
N ARG A 115 10.64 11.16 -6.72
CA ARG A 115 11.40 10.30 -5.80
C ARG A 115 10.56 9.88 -4.61
N LEU A 116 10.13 10.84 -3.82
CA LEU A 116 9.40 10.56 -2.56
C LEU A 116 8.07 9.87 -2.81
N PRO A 117 7.23 10.31 -3.80
CA PRO A 117 6.03 9.61 -4.17
C PRO A 117 6.24 8.13 -4.50
N LEU A 118 7.17 7.83 -5.40
CA LEU A 118 7.45 6.45 -5.79
C LEU A 118 7.99 5.60 -4.63
N GLN A 119 8.86 6.16 -3.79
CA GLN A 119 9.36 5.49 -2.60
C GLN A 119 8.22 5.22 -1.60
N GLN A 120 7.35 6.19 -1.38
CA GLN A 120 6.19 6.04 -0.50
C GLN A 120 5.30 4.88 -0.95
N LYS A 121 4.96 4.83 -2.24
CA LYS A 121 4.16 3.73 -2.81
C LYS A 121 4.87 2.39 -2.69
N LEU A 122 6.12 2.30 -3.11
CA LEU A 122 6.90 1.07 -3.13
C LEU A 122 7.08 0.50 -1.72
N VAL A 123 7.71 1.27 -0.84
CA VAL A 123 8.04 0.82 0.52
C VAL A 123 6.77 0.69 1.37
N GLY A 124 5.79 1.58 1.19
CA GLY A 124 4.53 1.54 1.93
C GLY A 124 3.69 0.30 1.60
N SER A 125 3.62 -0.09 0.34
CA SER A 125 2.89 -1.31 -0.07
C SER A 125 3.58 -2.58 0.45
N GLU A 126 4.91 -2.64 0.42
CA GLU A 126 5.69 -3.75 0.99
C GLU A 126 5.55 -3.82 2.51
N LEU A 127 5.63 -2.68 3.21
CA LEU A 127 5.39 -2.62 4.65
C LEU A 127 3.99 -3.10 5.00
N SER A 128 2.97 -2.69 4.24
CA SER A 128 1.58 -3.15 4.44
C SER A 128 1.47 -4.67 4.33
N GLN A 129 2.10 -5.27 3.33
CA GLN A 129 2.11 -6.72 3.13
C GLN A 129 2.86 -7.44 4.26
N HIS A 130 4.03 -6.93 4.66
CA HIS A 130 4.81 -7.48 5.76
C HIS A 130 4.07 -7.36 7.11
N ASN A 131 3.41 -6.23 7.38
CA ASN A 131 2.62 -6.04 8.59
C ASN A 131 1.45 -7.04 8.65
N ALA A 132 0.73 -7.20 7.55
CA ALA A 132 -0.40 -8.11 7.49
C ALA A 132 0.02 -9.58 7.66
N ARG A 133 1.15 -9.97 7.04
CA ARG A 133 1.74 -11.29 7.22
C ARG A 133 2.12 -11.55 8.69
N LEU A 134 2.82 -10.60 9.32
CA LEU A 134 3.20 -10.75 10.73
C LEU A 134 1.98 -10.79 11.64
N GLY A 135 0.92 -10.03 11.33
CA GLY A 135 -0.35 -10.08 12.07
C GLY A 135 -0.98 -11.49 12.04
N VAL A 136 -1.02 -12.12 10.87
CA VAL A 136 -1.46 -13.51 10.72
C VAL A 136 -0.57 -14.47 11.52
N GLN A 137 0.74 -14.28 11.47
CA GLN A 137 1.70 -15.11 12.22
C GLN A 137 1.54 -14.96 13.73
N ILE A 138 1.35 -13.74 14.25
CA ILE A 138 1.12 -13.48 15.68
C ILE A 138 -0.21 -14.10 16.11
N ALA A 139 -1.28 -13.93 15.36
CA ALA A 139 -2.59 -14.52 15.66
C ALA A 139 -2.58 -16.06 15.60
N GLY A 140 -1.63 -16.67 14.87
CA GLY A 140 -1.49 -18.12 14.76
C GLY A 140 -2.77 -18.79 14.23
N ALA A 141 -3.22 -19.86 14.86
CA ALA A 141 -4.43 -20.59 14.45
C ALA A 141 -5.70 -19.73 14.45
N HIS A 142 -5.76 -18.70 15.32
CA HIS A 142 -6.91 -17.79 15.36
C HIS A 142 -7.00 -16.91 14.10
N SER A 143 -5.96 -16.81 13.29
CA SER A 143 -6.04 -16.12 11.99
C SER A 143 -6.85 -16.86 10.93
N MET A 144 -7.25 -18.12 11.19
CA MET A 144 -8.21 -18.85 10.35
C MET A 144 -9.65 -18.35 10.54
N LEU A 145 -9.93 -17.66 11.64
CA LEU A 145 -11.22 -17.06 11.92
C LEU A 145 -11.34 -15.75 11.12
N TYR A 146 -12.44 -15.65 10.37
CA TYR A 146 -12.67 -14.56 9.44
C TYR A 146 -13.73 -13.57 9.94
N LYS A 147 -13.94 -12.49 9.24
CA LYS A 147 -15.01 -11.53 9.56
C LYS A 147 -16.34 -12.26 9.75
N LEU A 148 -17.17 -11.76 10.65
CA LEU A 148 -18.44 -12.35 11.10
C LEU A 148 -18.31 -13.48 12.12
N ASP A 149 -17.13 -14.01 12.40
CA ASP A 149 -16.92 -14.91 13.52
C ASP A 149 -16.68 -14.07 14.79
N SER A 150 -17.50 -14.29 15.81
CA SER A 150 -17.42 -13.55 17.07
C SER A 150 -16.13 -13.81 17.86
N SER A 151 -15.44 -14.92 17.56
CA SER A 151 -14.17 -15.30 18.17
C SER A 151 -12.96 -14.82 17.40
N ALA A 152 -13.15 -14.17 16.23
CA ALA A 152 -12.06 -13.72 15.39
C ALA A 152 -11.29 -12.56 16.04
N PRO A 153 -9.98 -12.67 16.30
CA PRO A 153 -9.16 -11.58 16.82
C PRO A 153 -9.25 -10.35 15.90
N SER A 154 -9.40 -9.18 16.51
CA SER A 154 -9.55 -7.92 15.76
C SER A 154 -10.65 -8.00 14.69
N GLN A 155 -11.72 -8.74 14.93
CA GLN A 155 -12.86 -8.92 14.00
C GLN A 155 -12.45 -9.46 12.63
N GLY A 156 -11.45 -10.32 12.55
CA GLY A 156 -10.94 -10.90 11.31
C GLY A 156 -10.13 -9.91 10.44
N TYR A 157 -9.67 -8.81 11.02
CA TYR A 157 -8.90 -7.79 10.29
C TYR A 157 -7.63 -8.36 9.64
N TRP A 158 -6.86 -9.18 10.36
CA TRP A 158 -5.54 -9.61 9.89
C TRP A 158 -5.58 -10.56 8.68
N PRO A 159 -6.41 -11.61 8.62
CA PRO A 159 -6.55 -12.41 7.41
C PRO A 159 -7.10 -11.60 6.23
N LEU A 160 -8.04 -10.68 6.46
CA LEU A 160 -8.54 -9.78 5.43
C LEU A 160 -7.44 -8.83 4.91
N ALA A 161 -6.69 -8.21 5.81
CA ALA A 161 -5.57 -7.33 5.46
C ALA A 161 -4.48 -8.08 4.69
N TYR A 162 -4.18 -9.33 5.08
CA TYR A 162 -3.20 -10.18 4.40
C TYR A 162 -3.61 -10.46 2.95
N MET A 163 -4.85 -10.90 2.73
CA MET A 163 -5.36 -11.15 1.38
C MET A 163 -5.40 -9.88 0.52
N ASN A 164 -5.82 -8.74 1.07
CA ASN A 164 -5.86 -7.47 0.35
C ASN A 164 -4.47 -6.89 0.06
N SER A 165 -3.46 -7.22 0.88
CA SER A 165 -2.11 -6.64 0.77
C SER A 165 -1.42 -6.94 -0.57
N TYR A 166 -1.75 -8.04 -1.21
CA TYR A 166 -1.25 -8.39 -2.54
C TYR A 166 -1.71 -7.39 -3.61
N GLY A 167 -2.95 -6.90 -3.48
CA GLY A 167 -3.45 -5.84 -4.36
C GLY A 167 -2.65 -4.54 -4.25
N HIS A 168 -2.16 -4.21 -3.06
CA HIS A 168 -1.38 -2.98 -2.83
C HIS A 168 -0.02 -2.98 -3.57
N THR A 169 0.58 -4.14 -3.80
CA THR A 169 1.85 -4.24 -4.55
C THR A 169 1.65 -4.24 -6.06
N ILE A 170 0.40 -4.35 -6.53
CA ILE A 170 0.03 -4.40 -7.96
C ILE A 170 -0.63 -3.09 -8.40
N ALA A 171 -1.58 -2.58 -7.64
CA ALA A 171 -2.35 -1.38 -7.96
C ALA A 171 -1.46 -0.13 -8.09
N ALA A 172 -1.90 0.86 -8.85
CA ALA A 172 -1.18 2.10 -9.15
C ALA A 172 0.23 1.88 -9.75
N GLY A 173 0.40 0.80 -10.48
CA GLY A 173 1.67 0.31 -11.03
C GLY A 173 2.39 -0.64 -10.09
N THR A 174 2.80 -1.79 -10.62
CA THR A 174 3.45 -2.82 -9.80
C THR A 174 4.73 -2.32 -9.15
N ASN A 175 5.16 -2.95 -8.08
CA ASN A 175 6.39 -2.56 -7.38
C ASN A 175 7.63 -2.68 -8.28
N GLU A 176 7.64 -3.61 -9.24
CA GLU A 176 8.66 -3.74 -10.28
C GLU A 176 8.70 -2.51 -11.17
N ILE A 177 7.54 -2.05 -11.64
CA ILE A 177 7.43 -0.81 -12.44
C ILE A 177 7.87 0.40 -11.62
N GLN A 178 7.54 0.48 -10.33
CA GLN A 178 8.02 1.57 -9.47
C GLN A 178 9.54 1.57 -9.34
N ARG A 179 10.17 0.39 -9.20
CA ARG A 179 11.64 0.27 -9.17
C ARG A 179 12.26 0.70 -10.49
N ASN A 180 11.68 0.30 -11.62
CA ASN A 180 12.16 0.72 -12.94
C ASN A 180 12.09 2.25 -13.10
N ILE A 181 10.97 2.86 -12.74
CA ILE A 181 10.82 4.32 -12.84
C ILE A 181 11.82 5.03 -11.92
N LEU A 182 12.01 4.55 -10.70
CA LEU A 182 13.02 5.09 -9.77
C LEU A 182 14.43 4.96 -10.36
N GLY A 183 14.78 3.79 -10.87
CA GLY A 183 16.08 3.55 -11.46
C GLY A 183 16.35 4.42 -12.69
N GLU A 184 15.43 4.38 -13.66
CA GLU A 184 15.63 5.03 -14.96
C GLU A 184 15.44 6.54 -14.92
N ARG A 185 14.37 7.02 -14.28
CA ARG A 185 13.98 8.44 -14.35
C ARG A 185 14.49 9.28 -13.18
N VAL A 186 14.70 8.70 -12.02
CA VAL A 186 15.16 9.43 -10.83
C VAL A 186 16.67 9.28 -10.65
N LEU A 187 17.21 8.06 -10.83
CA LEU A 187 18.64 7.80 -10.66
C LEU A 187 19.43 7.86 -11.97
N GLY A 188 18.76 7.95 -13.13
CA GLY A 188 19.43 8.01 -14.43
C GLY A 188 20.13 6.73 -14.86
N LEU A 189 19.72 5.58 -14.32
CA LEU A 189 20.27 4.29 -14.71
C LEU A 189 19.82 3.90 -16.13
N ALA A 190 20.63 3.07 -16.79
CA ALA A 190 20.28 2.55 -18.11
C ALA A 190 18.99 1.72 -18.05
N LYS A 191 18.15 1.87 -19.09
CA LYS A 191 16.97 1.02 -19.22
C LYS A 191 17.38 -0.44 -19.37
N SER A 192 16.66 -1.31 -18.70
CA SER A 192 16.72 -2.74 -19.00
C SER A 192 16.28 -2.98 -20.45
N LYS A 193 17.09 -3.72 -21.21
CA LYS A 193 16.73 -4.11 -22.59
C LYS A 193 15.66 -5.19 -22.59
#